data_31692b7d4adcdd44de5d57afad0ee8ca
#
_entry.id   31692b7d4adcdd44de5d57afad0ee8ca
#
_cell.length_a   1.000
_cell.length_b   1.000
_cell.length_c   1.000
_cell.angle_alpha   90.00
_cell.angle_beta   90.00
_cell.angle_gamma   90.00
#
_symmetry.space_group_name_H-M   'P 1'
#
loop_
_entity.id
_entity.type
_entity.pdbx_description
1 polymer ?
#
loop_
_entity_poly.entity_id
_entity_poly.type
_entity_poly.pdbx_seq_one_letter_code
_entity_poly.pdbx_strand_id
1 'polypeptide(L)'
;MLPGCHLACAPAPLIGCINRAGRVGSWWGRAHRAVHLRRLSRKQKTAMPQTADIERFRRNYEDEIAGAAMYTMLAQAERDPVRQDLFRQLAAAETDHANLWRDKLVAAGVPVAEVKLPFKVRLVGWLARTFGIAFVLPTIANAEFADRNKYANQPDAQAISAEERGHAAVIQAAVGHAPNANVGADIAKAEKWHRGAASGNDLRAAVLGANDGLVSNFCLIMGIAGAGTANNTILLTGFAGLIAGACSMALGEWLSVTNARELAQSQMSREAQEIEQTPEAEEKELALIYQAKGIEKEDAQRMARHLMRDKGAALDTLAREELGINPEDLGGNPWSAAITSFVLFAIGALFPVLPFVWLQGPAAIAVSVVLAAFALFAIGIVTSLFNGRSPWFSAARQVVIGCAAAAVTYGAGAALGVSVS
;
A
#
# COMPACT_ATOMS: atom_id res chain seq x y z
N MET A 1 -61.69 -34.11 26.57
CA MET A 1 -62.19 -34.74 25.33
C MET A 1 -61.04 -34.72 24.30
N LEU A 2 -60.73 -35.86 23.89
CA LEU A 2 -59.69 -36.36 22.96
C LEU A 2 -59.80 -35.82 21.51
N PRO A 3 -58.92 -36.18 20.53
CA PRO A 3 -57.46 -36.51 20.47
C PRO A 3 -56.81 -35.82 19.27
N GLY A 4 -55.51 -35.63 19.17
CA GLY A 4 -54.52 -36.59 18.68
C GLY A 4 -54.31 -36.58 17.19
N CYS A 5 -53.07 -36.28 16.76
CA CYS A 5 -52.35 -37.08 15.77
C CYS A 5 -50.91 -36.61 15.64
N HIS A 6 -50.02 -37.47 16.07
CA HIS A 6 -48.60 -37.51 15.74
C HIS A 6 -48.36 -37.92 14.27
N LEU A 7 -47.43 -37.31 13.59
CA LEU A 7 -46.69 -37.99 12.54
C LEU A 7 -45.26 -37.45 12.52
N ALA A 8 -44.36 -38.31 13.02
CA ALA A 8 -42.92 -38.19 12.91
C ALA A 8 -42.49 -38.51 11.49
N CYS A 9 -41.57 -37.75 10.91
CA CYS A 9 -40.77 -38.14 9.78
C CYS A 9 -39.31 -38.01 10.15
N ALA A 10 -38.63 -39.16 10.24
CA ALA A 10 -37.21 -39.30 10.46
C ALA A 10 -36.41 -38.97 9.17
N PRO A 11 -35.17 -38.50 9.29
CA PRO A 11 -34.32 -38.30 8.12
C PRO A 11 -33.62 -39.60 7.74
N ALA A 12 -33.61 -39.91 6.44
CA ALA A 12 -32.85 -41.01 5.85
C ALA A 12 -31.37 -40.59 5.64
N PRO A 13 -30.41 -41.50 5.80
CA PRO A 13 -29.00 -41.21 5.61
C PRO A 13 -28.63 -41.28 4.13
N LEU A 14 -27.96 -40.24 3.61
CA LEU A 14 -27.31 -40.25 2.32
C LEU A 14 -25.96 -40.98 2.42
N ILE A 15 -25.92 -42.18 1.91
CA ILE A 15 -24.70 -42.97 1.72
C ILE A 15 -23.93 -42.44 0.54
N GLY A 16 -22.69 -41.96 0.81
CA GLY A 16 -21.78 -41.51 -0.22
C GLY A 16 -21.20 -42.69 -1.02
N CYS A 17 -21.30 -42.65 -2.35
CA CYS A 17 -20.50 -43.47 -3.24
C CYS A 17 -19.13 -42.84 -3.47
N ILE A 18 -18.10 -43.45 -2.88
CA ILE A 18 -16.69 -43.16 -3.16
C ILE A 18 -16.29 -43.91 -4.41
N ASN A 19 -15.97 -43.22 -5.48
CA ASN A 19 -15.41 -43.83 -6.68
C ASN A 19 -13.87 -43.75 -6.66
N ARG A 20 -13.23 -44.84 -7.00
CA ARG A 20 -11.80 -45.17 -6.91
C ARG A 20 -10.92 -44.41 -7.93
N ALA A 21 -10.92 -43.12 -7.98
CA ALA A 21 -9.96 -42.42 -8.81
C ALA A 21 -9.74 -40.99 -8.29
N GLY A 22 -9.04 -40.83 -7.20
CA GLY A 22 -8.43 -39.66 -6.57
C GLY A 22 -8.35 -38.33 -7.31
N ARG A 23 -9.43 -37.86 -7.94
CA ARG A 23 -9.56 -36.52 -8.48
C ARG A 23 -10.85 -35.90 -7.95
N VAL A 24 -10.72 -34.98 -7.03
CA VAL A 24 -11.81 -34.10 -6.62
C VAL A 24 -12.11 -33.15 -7.80
N GLY A 25 -13.09 -33.58 -8.59
CA GLY A 25 -13.52 -32.81 -9.76
C GLY A 25 -14.41 -31.66 -9.34
N SER A 26 -14.08 -30.49 -9.84
CA SER A 26 -14.77 -29.20 -9.74
C SER A 26 -16.22 -29.25 -10.27
N TRP A 27 -17.17 -29.79 -9.49
CA TRP A 27 -18.59 -29.83 -9.87
C TRP A 27 -19.42 -28.65 -9.37
N TRP A 28 -18.91 -27.86 -8.43
CA TRP A 28 -19.65 -26.73 -7.86
C TRP A 28 -19.71 -25.50 -8.78
N GLY A 29 -18.73 -25.30 -9.65
CA GLY A 29 -18.69 -24.13 -10.52
C GLY A 29 -19.63 -24.13 -11.71
N ARG A 30 -20.11 -25.31 -12.18
CA ARG A 30 -20.94 -25.40 -13.38
C ARG A 30 -22.46 -25.40 -13.15
N ALA A 31 -22.92 -25.87 -12.02
CA ALA A 31 -24.36 -25.89 -11.71
C ALA A 31 -24.89 -24.51 -11.31
N HIS A 32 -24.10 -23.71 -10.59
CA HIS A 32 -24.49 -22.32 -10.23
C HIS A 32 -24.49 -21.36 -11.43
N ARG A 33 -23.59 -21.54 -12.38
CA ARG A 33 -23.55 -20.69 -13.59
C ARG A 33 -24.76 -20.86 -14.53
N ALA A 34 -25.27 -22.06 -14.66
CA ALA A 34 -26.39 -22.33 -15.57
C ALA A 34 -27.77 -21.83 -15.06
N VAL A 35 -27.96 -21.78 -13.74
CA VAL A 35 -29.23 -21.34 -13.13
C VAL A 35 -29.31 -19.80 -13.03
N HIS A 36 -28.18 -19.14 -12.77
CA HIS A 36 -28.16 -17.66 -12.65
C HIS A 36 -28.29 -16.98 -14.02
N LEU A 37 -27.67 -17.50 -15.07
CA LEU A 37 -27.74 -16.93 -16.41
C LEU A 37 -29.15 -17.07 -17.06
N ARG A 38 -29.94 -18.09 -16.70
CA ARG A 38 -31.32 -18.24 -17.22
C ARG A 38 -32.36 -17.36 -16.51
N ARG A 39 -32.12 -16.87 -15.30
CA ARG A 39 -33.07 -15.97 -14.59
C ARG A 39 -32.89 -14.49 -14.93
N LEU A 40 -31.71 -14.07 -15.35
CA LEU A 40 -31.44 -12.68 -15.76
C LEU A 40 -31.91 -12.35 -17.17
N SER A 41 -32.10 -13.35 -18.03
CA SER A 41 -32.47 -13.16 -19.45
C SER A 41 -33.95 -12.79 -19.70
N ARG A 42 -34.81 -12.72 -18.68
CA ARG A 42 -36.27 -12.60 -18.92
C ARG A 42 -36.94 -11.31 -18.46
N LYS A 43 -36.20 -10.30 -17.95
CA LYS A 43 -36.82 -9.06 -17.43
C LYS A 43 -36.17 -7.71 -17.79
N GLN A 44 -35.21 -7.69 -18.70
CA GLN A 44 -34.72 -6.40 -19.22
C GLN A 44 -34.89 -6.35 -20.72
N LYS A 45 -36.09 -5.92 -21.18
CA LYS A 45 -36.26 -5.30 -22.51
C LYS A 45 -35.53 -3.98 -22.48
N THR A 46 -34.40 -3.92 -23.10
CA THR A 46 -33.35 -2.92 -23.15
C THR A 46 -33.89 -1.60 -23.75
N ALA A 47 -33.91 -0.55 -22.93
CA ALA A 47 -33.64 0.78 -23.45
C ALA A 47 -32.18 0.80 -23.94
N MET A 48 -31.92 1.39 -25.11
CA MET A 48 -30.53 1.59 -25.58
C MET A 48 -29.73 2.32 -24.48
N PRO A 49 -28.51 1.84 -24.13
CA PRO A 49 -27.73 2.50 -23.12
C PRO A 49 -27.41 3.94 -23.53
N GLN A 50 -27.51 4.87 -22.58
CA GLN A 50 -27.22 6.28 -22.83
C GLN A 50 -25.70 6.45 -23.09
N THR A 51 -25.29 7.50 -23.75
CA THR A 51 -23.86 7.80 -24.03
C THR A 51 -23.01 7.75 -22.78
N ALA A 52 -23.56 8.20 -21.65
CA ALA A 52 -22.91 8.13 -20.34
C ALA A 52 -22.66 6.69 -19.84
N ASP A 53 -23.57 5.74 -20.13
CA ASP A 53 -23.40 4.33 -19.79
C ASP A 53 -22.31 3.68 -20.64
N ILE A 54 -22.24 4.02 -21.92
CA ILE A 54 -21.22 3.50 -22.84
C ILE A 54 -19.82 3.94 -22.37
N GLU A 55 -19.68 5.19 -21.98
CA GLU A 55 -18.41 5.73 -21.50
C GLU A 55 -17.99 5.13 -20.14
N ARG A 56 -18.96 4.84 -19.28
CA ARG A 56 -18.78 4.10 -18.03
C ARG A 56 -18.32 2.66 -18.30
N PHE A 57 -18.98 1.94 -19.21
CA PHE A 57 -18.60 0.57 -19.58
C PHE A 57 -17.19 0.51 -20.16
N ARG A 58 -16.83 1.52 -21.00
CA ARG A 58 -15.48 1.59 -21.57
C ARG A 58 -14.43 1.80 -20.49
N ARG A 59 -14.62 2.74 -19.57
CA ARG A 59 -13.69 2.97 -18.46
C ARG A 59 -13.54 1.74 -17.57
N ASN A 60 -14.66 1.12 -17.21
CA ASN A 60 -14.63 -0.10 -16.42
C ASN A 60 -13.86 -1.21 -17.15
N TYR A 61 -14.08 -1.39 -18.45
CA TYR A 61 -13.35 -2.37 -19.27
C TYR A 61 -11.85 -2.10 -19.30
N GLU A 62 -11.43 -0.85 -19.49
CA GLU A 62 -10.03 -0.44 -19.54
C GLU A 62 -9.34 -0.67 -18.18
N ASP A 63 -10.03 -0.38 -17.09
CA ASP A 63 -9.52 -0.57 -15.73
C ASP A 63 -9.32 -2.06 -15.41
N GLU A 64 -10.28 -2.94 -15.75
CA GLU A 64 -10.17 -4.38 -15.54
C GLU A 64 -9.04 -5.02 -16.37
N ILE A 65 -8.87 -4.60 -17.62
CA ILE A 65 -7.74 -5.04 -18.45
C ILE A 65 -6.40 -4.60 -17.83
N ALA A 66 -6.35 -3.39 -17.26
CA ALA A 66 -5.16 -2.90 -16.58
C ALA A 66 -4.86 -3.70 -15.28
N GLY A 67 -5.89 -4.06 -14.51
CA GLY A 67 -5.82 -4.93 -13.34
C GLY A 67 -5.31 -6.34 -13.69
N ALA A 68 -5.93 -6.98 -14.70
CA ALA A 68 -5.53 -8.31 -15.19
C ALA A 68 -4.05 -8.33 -15.63
N ALA A 69 -3.62 -7.29 -16.36
CA ALA A 69 -2.23 -7.17 -16.79
C ALA A 69 -1.27 -6.96 -15.60
N MET A 70 -1.65 -6.17 -14.61
CA MET A 70 -0.88 -5.96 -13.38
C MET A 70 -0.67 -7.28 -12.64
N TYR A 71 -1.72 -8.04 -12.35
CA TYR A 71 -1.63 -9.33 -11.66
C TYR A 71 -0.85 -10.37 -12.46
N THR A 72 -0.97 -10.35 -13.80
CA THR A 72 -0.15 -11.21 -14.68
C THR A 72 1.34 -10.90 -14.53
N MET A 73 1.72 -9.62 -14.48
CA MET A 73 3.12 -9.21 -14.28
C MET A 73 3.63 -9.58 -12.89
N LEU A 74 2.80 -9.50 -11.86
CA LEU A 74 3.12 -9.93 -10.50
C LEU A 74 3.33 -11.44 -10.44
N ALA A 75 2.43 -12.23 -11.03
CA ALA A 75 2.58 -13.69 -11.11
C ALA A 75 3.89 -14.10 -11.80
N GLN A 76 4.35 -13.34 -12.81
CA GLN A 76 5.63 -13.59 -13.49
C GLN A 76 6.85 -13.22 -12.65
N ALA A 77 6.72 -12.22 -11.76
CA ALA A 77 7.81 -11.75 -10.91
C ALA A 77 7.90 -12.52 -9.58
N GLU A 78 6.85 -13.23 -9.18
CA GLU A 78 6.80 -13.98 -7.93
C GLU A 78 7.58 -15.30 -8.02
N ARG A 79 8.30 -15.61 -6.94
CA ARG A 79 9.10 -16.83 -6.80
C ARG A 79 8.39 -17.92 -5.99
N ASP A 80 7.51 -17.52 -5.08
CA ASP A 80 6.72 -18.44 -4.28
C ASP A 80 5.57 -19.02 -5.15
N PRO A 81 5.51 -20.35 -5.33
CA PRO A 81 4.51 -20.96 -6.21
C PRO A 81 3.07 -20.75 -5.72
N VAL A 82 2.85 -20.63 -4.41
CA VAL A 82 1.51 -20.42 -3.84
C VAL A 82 1.05 -18.99 -4.15
N ARG A 83 1.89 -18.00 -3.94
CA ARG A 83 1.58 -16.60 -4.27
C ARG A 83 1.52 -16.37 -5.78
N GLN A 84 2.35 -17.07 -6.54
CA GLN A 84 2.27 -17.03 -8.00
C GLN A 84 0.91 -17.50 -8.50
N ASP A 85 0.40 -18.61 -7.95
CA ASP A 85 -0.92 -19.12 -8.29
C ASP A 85 -2.05 -18.19 -7.86
N LEU A 86 -1.92 -17.57 -6.68
CA LEU A 86 -2.84 -16.54 -6.19
C LEU A 86 -2.95 -15.37 -7.17
N PHE A 87 -1.82 -14.81 -7.62
CA PHE A 87 -1.84 -13.71 -8.60
C PHE A 87 -2.40 -14.14 -9.96
N ARG A 88 -2.23 -15.40 -10.37
CA ARG A 88 -2.87 -15.93 -11.58
C ARG A 88 -4.39 -16.01 -11.43
N GLN A 89 -4.88 -16.43 -10.27
CA GLN A 89 -6.32 -16.47 -9.99
C GLN A 89 -6.93 -15.07 -10.00
N LEU A 90 -6.26 -14.07 -9.41
CA LEU A 90 -6.69 -12.67 -9.46
C LEU A 90 -6.69 -12.15 -10.90
N ALA A 91 -5.64 -12.39 -11.69
CA ALA A 91 -5.61 -12.01 -13.10
C ALA A 91 -6.74 -12.64 -13.93
N ALA A 92 -7.13 -13.87 -13.60
CA ALA A 92 -8.26 -14.54 -14.25
C ALA A 92 -9.60 -13.91 -13.86
N ALA A 93 -9.78 -13.54 -12.59
CA ALA A 93 -10.98 -12.85 -12.12
C ALA A 93 -11.15 -11.48 -12.80
N GLU A 94 -10.09 -10.66 -12.84
CA GLU A 94 -10.10 -9.38 -13.58
C GLU A 94 -10.41 -9.55 -15.06
N THR A 95 -9.91 -10.63 -15.68
CA THR A 95 -10.23 -10.96 -17.08
C THR A 95 -11.71 -11.30 -17.25
N ASP A 96 -12.30 -12.02 -16.30
CA ASP A 96 -13.74 -12.35 -16.32
C ASP A 96 -14.58 -11.06 -16.15
N HIS A 97 -14.17 -10.12 -15.28
CA HIS A 97 -14.78 -8.80 -15.13
C HIS A 97 -14.68 -7.98 -16.43
N ALA A 98 -13.49 -7.93 -17.04
CA ALA A 98 -13.29 -7.26 -18.33
C ALA A 98 -14.21 -7.83 -19.42
N ASN A 99 -14.35 -9.17 -19.49
CA ASN A 99 -15.25 -9.83 -20.45
C ASN A 99 -16.71 -9.41 -20.26
N LEU A 100 -17.17 -9.23 -19.02
CA LEU A 100 -18.53 -8.76 -18.74
C LEU A 100 -18.75 -7.33 -19.30
N TRP A 101 -17.79 -6.44 -19.09
CA TRP A 101 -17.88 -5.07 -19.63
C TRP A 101 -17.75 -5.03 -21.14
N ARG A 102 -16.87 -5.86 -21.71
CA ARG A 102 -16.76 -6.05 -23.16
C ARG A 102 -18.09 -6.49 -23.77
N ASP A 103 -18.75 -7.47 -23.18
CA ASP A 103 -20.01 -8.00 -23.69
C ASP A 103 -21.13 -6.93 -23.65
N LYS A 104 -21.12 -6.06 -22.64
CA LYS A 104 -22.02 -4.89 -22.58
C LYS A 104 -21.73 -3.87 -23.69
N LEU A 105 -20.44 -3.60 -23.97
CA LEU A 105 -20.06 -2.69 -25.07
C LEU A 105 -20.46 -3.24 -26.43
N VAL A 106 -20.22 -4.54 -26.65
CA VAL A 106 -20.63 -5.23 -27.91
C VAL A 106 -22.16 -5.20 -28.06
N ALA A 107 -22.92 -5.46 -26.98
CA ALA A 107 -24.37 -5.38 -26.99
C ALA A 107 -24.89 -3.96 -27.26
N ALA A 108 -24.11 -2.93 -26.90
CA ALA A 108 -24.38 -1.52 -27.22
C ALA A 108 -23.96 -1.13 -28.66
N GLY A 109 -23.40 -2.06 -29.44
CA GLY A 109 -22.92 -1.81 -30.80
C GLY A 109 -21.61 -1.00 -30.88
N VAL A 110 -20.85 -0.93 -29.81
CA VAL A 110 -19.59 -0.17 -29.71
C VAL A 110 -18.40 -1.10 -29.99
N PRO A 111 -17.53 -0.77 -30.95
CA PRO A 111 -16.31 -1.55 -31.18
C PRO A 111 -15.39 -1.45 -29.97
N VAL A 112 -14.87 -2.60 -29.53
CA VAL A 112 -13.91 -2.68 -28.43
C VAL A 112 -12.51 -2.59 -29.00
N ALA A 113 -11.81 -1.49 -28.69
CA ALA A 113 -10.45 -1.26 -29.12
C ALA A 113 -9.45 -1.98 -28.19
N GLU A 114 -8.26 -2.25 -28.70
CA GLU A 114 -7.15 -2.75 -27.89
C GLU A 114 -6.75 -1.70 -26.83
N VAL A 115 -6.68 -2.12 -25.57
CA VAL A 115 -6.40 -1.24 -24.44
C VAL A 115 -4.89 -1.06 -24.30
N LYS A 116 -4.44 0.19 -24.34
CA LYS A 116 -3.04 0.52 -24.01
C LYS A 116 -2.87 0.56 -22.51
N LEU A 117 -1.97 -0.27 -21.98
CA LEU A 117 -1.69 -0.32 -20.55
C LEU A 117 -1.22 1.03 -20.02
N PRO A 118 -1.81 1.53 -18.94
CA PRO A 118 -1.39 2.77 -18.28
C PRO A 118 0.09 2.73 -17.87
N PHE A 119 0.75 3.88 -17.90
CA PHE A 119 2.14 4.00 -17.47
C PHE A 119 2.36 3.49 -16.03
N LYS A 120 1.41 3.74 -15.13
CA LYS A 120 1.44 3.26 -13.73
C LYS A 120 1.58 1.73 -13.66
N VAL A 121 0.79 0.99 -14.43
CA VAL A 121 0.81 -0.49 -14.45
C VAL A 121 2.16 -1.00 -14.96
N ARG A 122 2.68 -0.39 -16.04
CA ARG A 122 4.00 -0.74 -16.59
C ARG A 122 5.14 -0.46 -15.60
N LEU A 123 5.07 0.68 -14.90
CA LEU A 123 6.04 1.06 -13.88
C LEU A 123 6.02 0.09 -12.69
N VAL A 124 4.83 -0.25 -12.18
CA VAL A 124 4.68 -1.23 -11.08
C VAL A 124 5.22 -2.59 -11.50
N GLY A 125 4.93 -3.06 -12.71
CA GLY A 125 5.47 -4.32 -13.23
C GLY A 125 7.01 -4.29 -13.38
N TRP A 126 7.59 -3.18 -13.79
CA TRP A 126 9.04 -3.00 -13.85
C TRP A 126 9.67 -3.00 -12.44
N LEU A 127 9.07 -2.27 -11.49
CA LEU A 127 9.53 -2.22 -10.10
C LEU A 127 9.44 -3.61 -9.44
N ALA A 128 8.36 -4.36 -9.67
CA ALA A 128 8.20 -5.71 -9.15
C ALA A 128 9.31 -6.67 -9.65
N ARG A 129 9.69 -6.55 -10.93
CA ARG A 129 10.78 -7.37 -11.51
C ARG A 129 12.16 -6.97 -11.00
N THR A 130 12.39 -5.67 -10.74
CA THR A 130 13.70 -5.14 -10.36
C THR A 130 13.96 -5.24 -8.86
N PHE A 131 12.97 -4.90 -8.03
CA PHE A 131 13.11 -4.80 -6.57
C PHE A 131 12.32 -5.89 -5.81
N GLY A 132 11.61 -6.75 -6.53
CA GLY A 132 10.77 -7.80 -5.95
C GLY A 132 9.35 -7.34 -5.66
N ILE A 133 8.45 -8.31 -5.47
CA ILE A 133 7.02 -8.05 -5.26
C ILE A 133 6.76 -7.37 -3.92
N ALA A 134 7.49 -7.71 -2.87
CA ALA A 134 7.35 -7.10 -1.55
C ALA A 134 7.48 -5.56 -1.60
N PHE A 135 8.25 -5.02 -2.54
CA PHE A 135 8.42 -3.59 -2.75
C PHE A 135 7.15 -2.89 -3.28
N VAL A 136 6.40 -3.54 -4.17
CA VAL A 136 5.22 -2.95 -4.83
C VAL A 136 3.90 -3.32 -4.16
N LEU A 137 3.90 -4.39 -3.36
CA LEU A 137 2.70 -4.95 -2.76
C LEU A 137 1.90 -3.94 -1.91
N PRO A 138 2.52 -3.09 -1.06
CA PRO A 138 1.79 -2.06 -0.31
C PRO A 138 1.09 -1.03 -1.21
N THR A 139 1.70 -0.69 -2.33
CA THR A 139 1.13 0.24 -3.32
C THR A 139 -0.10 -0.36 -3.99
N ILE A 140 -0.04 -1.65 -4.29
CA ILE A 140 -1.15 -2.38 -4.90
C ILE A 140 -2.28 -2.54 -3.90
N ALA A 141 -1.99 -2.93 -2.65
CA ALA A 141 -2.98 -3.04 -1.59
C ALA A 141 -3.74 -1.73 -1.34
N ASN A 142 -3.04 -0.59 -1.37
CA ASN A 142 -3.67 0.73 -1.26
C ASN A 142 -4.56 1.06 -2.47
N ALA A 143 -4.17 0.65 -3.68
CA ALA A 143 -4.97 0.84 -4.88
C ALA A 143 -6.25 -0.01 -4.82
N GLU A 144 -6.13 -1.31 -4.52
CA GLU A 144 -7.26 -2.22 -4.35
C GLU A 144 -8.25 -1.75 -3.29
N PHE A 145 -7.73 -1.24 -2.18
CA PHE A 145 -8.60 -0.67 -1.15
C PHE A 145 -9.34 0.58 -1.63
N ALA A 146 -8.71 1.45 -2.37
CA ALA A 146 -9.36 2.63 -2.93
C ALA A 146 -10.49 2.21 -3.92
N ASP A 147 -10.25 1.16 -4.67
CA ASP A 147 -11.16 0.67 -5.72
C ASP A 147 -12.25 -0.29 -5.20
N ARG A 148 -12.16 -0.80 -3.96
CA ARG A 148 -13.11 -1.76 -3.36
C ARG A 148 -14.60 -1.38 -3.44
N ASN A 149 -14.90 -0.09 -3.55
CA ASN A 149 -16.26 0.45 -3.67
C ASN A 149 -16.56 1.03 -5.06
N LYS A 150 -15.69 0.83 -6.04
CA LYS A 150 -15.80 1.35 -7.42
C LYS A 150 -17.17 1.03 -8.04
N TYR A 151 -17.72 -0.13 -7.75
CA TYR A 151 -18.99 -0.60 -8.28
C TYR A 151 -20.19 -0.47 -7.33
N ALA A 152 -20.01 0.08 -6.12
CA ALA A 152 -21.08 0.18 -5.10
C ALA A 152 -22.33 0.91 -5.58
N ASN A 153 -22.17 1.90 -6.44
CA ASN A 153 -23.26 2.70 -6.99
C ASN A 153 -23.68 2.27 -8.43
N GLN A 154 -23.23 1.09 -8.88
CA GLN A 154 -23.55 0.55 -10.20
C GLN A 154 -24.50 -0.65 -10.06
N PRO A 155 -25.83 -0.49 -10.31
CA PRO A 155 -26.81 -1.56 -10.10
C PRO A 155 -26.57 -2.81 -10.95
N ASP A 156 -25.91 -2.64 -12.10
CA ASP A 156 -25.58 -3.67 -13.07
C ASP A 156 -24.21 -4.36 -12.82
N ALA A 157 -23.52 -4.00 -11.72
CA ALA A 157 -22.21 -4.51 -11.34
C ALA A 157 -22.15 -5.05 -9.89
N GLN A 158 -23.29 -5.33 -9.27
CA GLN A 158 -23.33 -5.77 -7.85
C GLN A 158 -22.54 -7.06 -7.57
N ALA A 159 -22.52 -7.99 -8.53
CA ALA A 159 -21.74 -9.23 -8.40
C ALA A 159 -20.24 -8.93 -8.35
N ILE A 160 -19.74 -8.08 -9.27
CA ILE A 160 -18.35 -7.63 -9.31
C ILE A 160 -17.98 -6.86 -8.04
N SER A 161 -18.88 -5.99 -7.54
CA SER A 161 -18.64 -5.21 -6.32
C SER A 161 -18.39 -6.08 -5.08
N ALA A 162 -18.94 -7.29 -5.01
CA ALA A 162 -18.67 -8.23 -3.93
C ALA A 162 -17.29 -8.89 -4.10
N GLU A 163 -16.91 -9.22 -5.33
CA GLU A 163 -15.62 -9.83 -5.66
C GLU A 163 -14.46 -8.85 -5.48
N GLU A 164 -14.61 -7.58 -5.86
CA GLU A 164 -13.63 -6.50 -5.65
C GLU A 164 -13.27 -6.31 -4.16
N ARG A 165 -14.26 -6.38 -3.28
CA ARG A 165 -13.98 -6.34 -1.83
C ARG A 165 -13.17 -7.56 -1.37
N GLY A 166 -13.39 -8.72 -2.01
CA GLY A 166 -12.61 -9.93 -1.80
C GLY A 166 -11.16 -9.78 -2.28
N HIS A 167 -10.94 -9.19 -3.45
CA HIS A 167 -9.59 -8.94 -4.00
C HIS A 167 -8.76 -8.07 -3.06
N ALA A 168 -9.33 -6.97 -2.57
CA ALA A 168 -8.67 -6.10 -1.60
C ALA A 168 -8.25 -6.87 -0.32
N ALA A 169 -9.09 -7.75 0.21
CA ALA A 169 -8.78 -8.57 1.39
C ALA A 169 -7.68 -9.61 1.09
N VAL A 170 -7.72 -10.24 -0.08
CA VAL A 170 -6.73 -11.26 -0.50
C VAL A 170 -5.35 -10.64 -0.70
N ILE A 171 -5.27 -9.51 -1.40
CA ILE A 171 -3.99 -8.81 -1.59
C ILE A 171 -3.41 -8.35 -0.26
N GLN A 172 -4.26 -7.94 0.65
CA GLN A 172 -3.88 -7.55 1.99
C GLN A 172 -3.32 -8.70 2.81
N ALA A 173 -3.95 -9.88 2.74
CA ALA A 173 -3.40 -11.10 3.33
C ALA A 173 -2.04 -11.46 2.72
N ALA A 174 -1.86 -11.29 1.40
CA ALA A 174 -0.58 -11.54 0.72
C ALA A 174 0.56 -10.61 1.18
N VAL A 175 0.26 -9.36 1.58
CA VAL A 175 1.24 -8.42 2.18
C VAL A 175 1.76 -8.93 3.52
N GLY A 176 0.94 -9.67 4.29
CA GLY A 176 1.26 -10.15 5.64
C GLY A 176 2.04 -11.47 5.72
N HIS A 177 2.25 -12.19 4.64
CA HIS A 177 2.85 -13.52 4.67
C HIS A 177 4.38 -13.52 4.55
N ALA A 178 5.06 -13.68 5.69
CA ALA A 178 6.37 -14.32 5.74
C ALA A 178 6.20 -15.85 5.78
N PRO A 179 7.17 -16.68 5.32
CA PRO A 179 6.94 -18.10 4.97
C PRO A 179 6.66 -19.09 6.13
N ASN A 180 6.32 -18.67 7.34
CA ASN A 180 6.16 -19.60 8.49
C ASN A 180 5.09 -19.16 9.52
N ALA A 181 3.92 -18.69 9.13
CA ALA A 181 2.90 -18.26 10.09
C ALA A 181 1.61 -19.10 10.06
N ASN A 182 1.09 -19.44 11.25
CA ASN A 182 -0.15 -20.18 11.45
C ASN A 182 -1.39 -19.39 11.00
N VAL A 183 -2.36 -20.06 10.36
CA VAL A 183 -3.58 -19.49 9.74
C VAL A 183 -4.40 -18.59 10.68
N GLY A 184 -4.39 -18.83 11.99
CA GLY A 184 -5.08 -17.98 12.98
C GLY A 184 -4.41 -16.61 13.23
N ALA A 185 -3.06 -16.56 13.12
CA ALA A 185 -2.30 -15.32 13.20
C ALA A 185 -2.47 -14.45 11.95
N ASP A 186 -2.79 -15.06 10.81
CA ASP A 186 -2.90 -14.39 9.51
C ASP A 186 -4.19 -13.57 9.37
N ILE A 187 -5.27 -13.98 10.01
CA ILE A 187 -6.53 -13.21 10.05
C ILE A 187 -6.34 -11.95 10.91
N ALA A 188 -5.65 -12.04 12.05
CA ALA A 188 -5.28 -10.88 12.86
C ALA A 188 -4.28 -9.95 12.16
N LYS A 189 -3.45 -10.48 11.23
CA LYS A 189 -2.55 -9.68 10.38
C LYS A 189 -3.29 -8.92 9.28
N ALA A 190 -4.43 -9.37 8.81
CA ALA A 190 -5.22 -8.68 7.78
C ALA A 190 -5.75 -7.31 8.26
N GLU A 191 -5.88 -7.07 9.56
CA GLU A 191 -6.30 -5.78 10.12
C GLU A 191 -5.14 -4.76 10.30
N LYS A 192 -3.90 -5.14 10.04
CA LYS A 192 -2.69 -4.33 10.33
C LYS A 192 -2.37 -3.20 9.37
N TRP A 193 -3.13 -2.97 8.36
CA TRP A 193 -2.78 -1.96 7.37
C TRP A 193 -3.03 -0.49 7.77
N HIS A 194 -3.53 -0.24 8.96
CA HIS A 194 -3.45 1.08 9.56
C HIS A 194 -2.07 1.42 10.15
N ARG A 195 -1.18 0.44 10.28
CA ARG A 195 0.18 0.62 10.81
C ARG A 195 1.16 0.10 9.78
N GLY A 196 1.82 1.03 9.08
CA GLY A 196 2.70 0.75 7.96
C GLY A 196 3.65 -0.41 8.20
N ALA A 197 3.66 -1.36 7.27
CA ALA A 197 4.64 -2.44 7.22
C ALA A 197 6.08 -1.87 7.23
N ALA A 198 7.03 -2.59 7.82
CA ALA A 198 8.43 -2.19 7.93
C ALA A 198 9.03 -1.79 6.57
N SER A 199 8.67 -2.44 5.47
CA SER A 199 9.08 -2.05 4.12
C SER A 199 8.46 -0.73 3.64
N GLY A 200 7.29 -0.35 4.15
CA GLY A 200 6.67 0.94 3.87
C GLY A 200 7.34 2.10 4.60
N ASN A 201 7.91 1.84 5.78
CA ASN A 201 8.65 2.83 6.54
C ASN A 201 10.00 3.17 5.89
N ASP A 202 10.76 2.18 5.45
CA ASP A 202 12.05 2.39 4.79
C ASP A 202 11.88 3.17 3.49
N LEU A 203 10.84 2.86 2.72
CA LEU A 203 10.56 3.54 1.46
C LEU A 203 10.01 4.96 1.68
N ARG A 204 9.20 5.15 2.72
CA ARG A 204 8.75 6.49 3.12
C ARG A 204 9.94 7.34 3.59
N ALA A 205 10.81 6.80 4.42
CA ALA A 205 12.04 7.45 4.87
C ALA A 205 12.97 7.77 3.69
N ALA A 206 13.07 6.85 2.73
CA ALA A 206 13.82 7.02 1.51
C ALA A 206 13.33 8.22 0.66
N VAL A 207 12.03 8.25 0.36
CA VAL A 207 11.43 9.34 -0.42
C VAL A 207 11.50 10.66 0.34
N LEU A 208 11.29 10.64 1.66
CA LEU A 208 11.39 11.81 2.51
C LEU A 208 12.83 12.36 2.52
N GLY A 209 13.83 11.48 2.69
CA GLY A 209 15.24 11.85 2.67
C GLY A 209 15.68 12.48 1.35
N ALA A 210 15.33 11.86 0.23
CA ALA A 210 15.65 12.39 -1.10
C ALA A 210 14.99 13.75 -1.35
N ASN A 211 13.72 13.89 -0.96
CA ASN A 211 12.97 15.14 -1.10
C ASN A 211 13.55 16.25 -0.23
N ASP A 212 13.84 15.94 1.03
CA ASP A 212 14.38 16.92 1.98
C ASP A 212 15.78 17.37 1.55
N GLY A 213 16.65 16.45 1.15
CA GLY A 213 17.97 16.78 0.61
C GLY A 213 17.91 17.68 -0.63
N LEU A 214 17.00 17.36 -1.56
CA LEU A 214 16.80 18.17 -2.76
C LEU A 214 16.29 19.58 -2.44
N VAL A 215 15.20 19.69 -1.67
CA VAL A 215 14.56 20.99 -1.39
C VAL A 215 15.42 21.86 -0.49
N SER A 216 15.96 21.32 0.61
CA SER A 216 16.77 22.08 1.56
C SER A 216 18.03 22.65 0.90
N ASN A 217 18.75 21.81 0.16
CA ASN A 217 19.98 22.24 -0.51
C ASN A 217 19.69 23.14 -1.72
N PHE A 218 18.59 22.92 -2.43
CA PHE A 218 18.13 23.82 -3.51
C PHE A 218 17.81 25.23 -2.96
N CYS A 219 17.08 25.31 -1.86
CA CYS A 219 16.80 26.58 -1.18
C CYS A 219 18.08 27.26 -0.70
N LEU A 220 19.01 26.53 -0.11
CA LEU A 220 20.28 27.03 0.38
C LEU A 220 21.11 27.65 -0.76
N ILE A 221 21.28 26.91 -1.86
CA ILE A 221 22.01 27.34 -3.04
C ILE A 221 21.36 28.59 -3.68
N MET A 222 20.02 28.57 -3.81
CA MET A 222 19.31 29.73 -4.37
C MET A 222 19.45 30.97 -3.46
N GLY A 223 19.43 30.79 -2.15
CA GLY A 223 19.64 31.89 -1.20
C GLY A 223 21.04 32.53 -1.37
N ILE A 224 22.08 31.71 -1.42
CA ILE A 224 23.46 32.18 -1.61
C ILE A 224 23.68 32.78 -3.01
N ALA A 225 23.08 32.16 -4.05
CA ALA A 225 23.15 32.72 -5.40
C ALA A 225 22.43 34.07 -5.52
N GLY A 226 21.29 34.25 -4.84
CA GLY A 226 20.55 35.50 -4.76
C GLY A 226 21.36 36.66 -4.13
N ALA A 227 22.24 36.32 -3.19
CA ALA A 227 23.13 37.29 -2.57
C ALA A 227 24.30 37.79 -3.47
N GLY A 228 24.39 37.26 -4.72
CA GLY A 228 25.40 37.68 -5.69
C GLY A 228 26.81 37.20 -5.38
N THR A 229 26.96 36.12 -4.61
CA THR A 229 28.27 35.60 -4.21
C THR A 229 29.00 34.88 -5.34
N ALA A 230 30.32 34.68 -5.16
CA ALA A 230 31.14 33.95 -6.12
C ALA A 230 30.73 32.46 -6.26
N ASN A 231 30.91 31.89 -7.43
CA ASN A 231 30.56 30.51 -7.73
C ASN A 231 31.19 29.48 -6.76
N ASN A 232 32.44 29.70 -6.35
CA ASN A 232 33.13 28.84 -5.39
C ASN A 232 32.46 28.88 -4.00
N THR A 233 31.90 30.02 -3.58
CA THR A 233 31.13 30.12 -2.35
C THR A 233 29.83 29.32 -2.44
N ILE A 234 29.14 29.41 -3.56
CA ILE A 234 27.92 28.64 -3.81
C ILE A 234 28.21 27.12 -3.75
N LEU A 235 29.28 26.68 -4.42
CA LEU A 235 29.73 25.28 -4.40
C LEU A 235 30.09 24.81 -2.99
N LEU A 236 30.92 25.58 -2.27
CA LEU A 236 31.33 25.22 -0.92
C LEU A 236 30.10 25.11 0.01
N THR A 237 29.21 26.09 -0.08
CA THR A 237 27.98 26.10 0.74
C THR A 237 27.07 24.91 0.37
N GLY A 238 26.92 24.60 -0.92
CA GLY A 238 26.12 23.47 -1.38
C GLY A 238 26.68 22.12 -0.91
N PHE A 239 28.01 21.91 -0.97
CA PHE A 239 28.61 20.69 -0.42
C PHE A 239 28.58 20.65 1.10
N ALA A 240 28.80 21.77 1.78
CA ALA A 240 28.66 21.82 3.23
C ALA A 240 27.23 21.53 3.68
N GLY A 241 26.22 22.08 3.00
CA GLY A 241 24.81 21.79 3.24
C GLY A 241 24.46 20.33 2.98
N LEU A 242 24.97 19.74 1.90
CA LEU A 242 24.80 18.32 1.58
C LEU A 242 25.34 17.43 2.71
N ILE A 243 26.61 17.65 3.12
CA ILE A 243 27.25 16.82 4.15
C ILE A 243 26.55 17.01 5.52
N ALA A 244 26.34 18.27 5.93
CA ALA A 244 25.73 18.56 7.20
C ALA A 244 24.28 18.02 7.27
N GLY A 245 23.50 18.21 6.21
CA GLY A 245 22.13 17.73 6.13
C GLY A 245 22.05 16.22 6.12
N ALA A 246 22.88 15.53 5.32
CA ALA A 246 22.93 14.08 5.26
C ALA A 246 23.31 13.46 6.63
N CYS A 247 24.33 14.02 7.31
CA CYS A 247 24.71 13.58 8.64
C CYS A 247 23.59 13.84 9.68
N SER A 248 22.99 15.02 9.67
CA SER A 248 21.90 15.37 10.58
C SER A 248 20.70 14.45 10.40
N MET A 249 20.29 14.20 9.16
CA MET A 249 19.15 13.32 8.86
C MET A 249 19.44 11.87 9.25
N ALA A 250 20.63 11.37 8.96
CA ALA A 250 21.03 10.01 9.34
C ALA A 250 21.04 9.82 10.85
N LEU A 251 21.58 10.77 11.61
CA LEU A 251 21.60 10.73 13.07
C LEU A 251 20.21 10.85 13.67
N GLY A 252 19.38 11.74 13.12
CA GLY A 252 17.98 11.89 13.53
C GLY A 252 17.17 10.61 13.33
N GLU A 253 17.33 9.98 12.17
CA GLU A 253 16.64 8.72 11.85
C GLU A 253 17.13 7.56 12.72
N TRP A 254 18.46 7.43 12.90
CA TRP A 254 19.04 6.44 13.79
C TRP A 254 18.49 6.56 15.21
N LEU A 255 18.48 7.77 15.77
CA LEU A 255 17.99 8.04 17.11
C LEU A 255 16.49 7.77 17.23
N SER A 256 15.70 8.19 16.23
CA SER A 256 14.25 7.97 16.20
C SER A 256 13.90 6.49 16.23
N VAL A 257 14.53 5.69 15.36
CA VAL A 257 14.30 4.23 15.29
C VAL A 257 14.81 3.53 16.55
N THR A 258 15.97 3.95 17.09
CA THR A 258 16.53 3.39 18.33
C THR A 258 15.59 3.64 19.50
N ASN A 259 15.13 4.88 19.69
CA ASN A 259 14.23 5.23 20.79
C ASN A 259 12.88 4.50 20.68
N ALA A 260 12.32 4.40 19.47
CA ALA A 260 11.08 3.66 19.24
C ALA A 260 11.23 2.17 19.59
N ARG A 261 12.36 1.57 19.23
CA ARG A 261 12.69 0.18 19.54
C ARG A 261 12.87 -0.04 21.03
N GLU A 262 13.64 0.82 21.72
CA GLU A 262 13.88 0.74 23.16
C GLU A 262 12.58 0.89 23.94
N LEU A 263 11.70 1.81 23.53
CA LEU A 263 10.37 1.99 24.13
C LEU A 263 9.53 0.72 23.97
N ALA A 264 9.44 0.18 22.76
CA ALA A 264 8.69 -1.05 22.49
C ALA A 264 9.23 -2.24 23.30
N GLN A 265 10.55 -2.41 23.37
CA GLN A 265 11.18 -3.45 24.19
C GLN A 265 10.88 -3.29 25.68
N SER A 266 10.91 -2.06 26.19
CA SER A 266 10.58 -1.76 27.59
C SER A 266 9.12 -2.08 27.90
N GLN A 267 8.18 -1.72 27.01
CA GLN A 267 6.77 -2.04 27.18
C GLN A 267 6.52 -3.55 27.15
N MET A 268 7.08 -4.25 26.17
CA MET A 268 6.98 -5.73 26.11
C MET A 268 7.59 -6.44 27.31
N SER A 269 8.67 -5.89 27.87
CA SER A 269 9.30 -6.47 29.08
C SER A 269 8.41 -6.30 30.31
N ARG A 270 7.70 -5.18 30.42
CA ARG A 270 6.69 -4.96 31.49
C ARG A 270 5.53 -5.93 31.34
N GLU A 271 4.98 -6.01 30.15
CA GLU A 271 3.87 -6.93 29.82
C GLU A 271 4.21 -8.38 30.15
N ALA A 272 5.42 -8.83 29.79
CA ALA A 272 5.88 -10.16 30.14
C ALA A 272 5.96 -10.38 31.65
N GLN A 273 6.33 -9.35 32.44
CA GLN A 273 6.34 -9.42 33.90
C GLN A 273 4.93 -9.44 34.49
N GLU A 274 4.00 -8.68 33.94
CA GLU A 274 2.59 -8.64 34.36
C GLU A 274 1.91 -9.98 34.12
N ILE A 275 2.11 -10.61 32.96
CA ILE A 275 1.67 -11.98 32.66
C ILE A 275 2.22 -12.99 33.67
N GLU A 276 3.45 -12.80 34.17
CA GLU A 276 4.04 -13.71 35.16
C GLU A 276 3.52 -13.47 36.56
N GLN A 277 3.33 -12.22 36.97
CA GLN A 277 2.98 -11.84 38.34
C GLN A 277 1.48 -11.84 38.59
N THR A 278 0.68 -11.43 37.60
CA THR A 278 -0.77 -11.23 37.73
C THR A 278 -1.57 -11.80 36.55
N PRO A 279 -1.39 -13.07 36.17
CA PRO A 279 -2.02 -13.65 34.96
C PRO A 279 -3.56 -13.58 34.96
N GLU A 280 -4.19 -13.58 36.14
CA GLU A 280 -5.65 -13.44 36.24
C GLU A 280 -6.12 -12.01 35.94
N ALA A 281 -5.29 -11.00 36.21
CA ALA A 281 -5.60 -9.61 35.87
C ALA A 281 -5.49 -9.40 34.36
N GLU A 282 -4.41 -9.91 33.75
CA GLU A 282 -4.19 -9.87 32.31
C GLU A 282 -5.27 -10.61 31.50
N GLU A 283 -5.74 -11.78 32.02
CA GLU A 283 -6.89 -12.48 31.41
C GLU A 283 -8.14 -11.61 31.39
N LYS A 284 -8.41 -10.90 32.50
CA LYS A 284 -9.58 -10.00 32.57
C LYS A 284 -9.43 -8.80 31.65
N GLU A 285 -8.23 -8.23 31.59
CA GLU A 285 -7.93 -7.07 30.74
C GLU A 285 -8.11 -7.42 29.27
N LEU A 286 -7.53 -8.53 28.81
CA LEU A 286 -7.70 -9.03 27.45
C LEU A 286 -9.18 -9.33 27.13
N ALA A 287 -9.94 -9.89 28.08
CA ALA A 287 -11.37 -10.11 27.92
C ALA A 287 -12.14 -8.78 27.79
N LEU A 288 -11.75 -7.73 28.51
CA LEU A 288 -12.36 -6.39 28.40
C LEU A 288 -12.01 -5.72 27.07
N ILE A 289 -10.78 -5.88 26.57
CA ILE A 289 -10.37 -5.40 25.25
C ILE A 289 -11.25 -6.03 24.15
N TYR A 290 -11.49 -7.33 24.21
CA TYR A 290 -12.35 -8.02 23.26
C TYR A 290 -13.82 -7.60 23.38
N GLN A 291 -14.34 -7.37 24.60
CA GLN A 291 -15.69 -6.83 24.79
C GLN A 291 -15.81 -5.41 24.21
N ALA A 292 -14.79 -4.57 24.36
CA ALA A 292 -14.75 -3.23 23.76
C ALA A 292 -14.77 -3.27 22.22
N LYS A 293 -14.31 -4.39 21.63
CA LYS A 293 -14.39 -4.67 20.19
C LYS A 293 -15.73 -5.27 19.74
N GLY A 294 -16.67 -5.45 20.65
CA GLY A 294 -18.03 -5.92 20.37
C GLY A 294 -18.24 -7.43 20.48
N ILE A 295 -17.29 -8.16 21.07
CA ILE A 295 -17.45 -9.60 21.35
C ILE A 295 -18.27 -9.75 22.62
N GLU A 296 -19.23 -10.71 22.63
CA GLU A 296 -20.03 -11.01 23.81
C GLU A 296 -19.16 -11.43 24.99
N LYS A 297 -19.58 -11.06 26.20
CA LYS A 297 -18.76 -11.22 27.42
C LYS A 297 -18.27 -12.65 27.63
N GLU A 298 -19.16 -13.63 27.45
CA GLU A 298 -18.86 -15.05 27.66
C GLU A 298 -17.82 -15.55 26.64
N ASP A 299 -17.90 -15.07 25.40
CA ASP A 299 -17.00 -15.43 24.32
C ASP A 299 -15.64 -14.75 24.49
N ALA A 300 -15.63 -13.48 24.84
CA ALA A 300 -14.42 -12.73 25.14
C ALA A 300 -13.62 -13.37 26.29
N GLN A 301 -14.29 -13.79 27.36
CA GLN A 301 -13.66 -14.49 28.48
C GLN A 301 -13.13 -15.87 28.08
N ARG A 302 -13.81 -16.60 27.20
CA ARG A 302 -13.32 -17.90 26.70
C ARG A 302 -12.08 -17.73 25.84
N MET A 303 -12.06 -16.71 24.98
CA MET A 303 -10.93 -16.37 24.13
C MET A 303 -9.72 -15.96 24.96
N ALA A 304 -9.89 -15.04 25.91
CA ALA A 304 -8.82 -14.60 26.79
C ALA A 304 -8.21 -15.77 27.57
N ARG A 305 -9.02 -16.63 28.22
CA ARG A 305 -8.55 -17.83 28.90
C ARG A 305 -7.80 -18.80 28.01
N HIS A 306 -8.19 -18.91 26.73
CA HIS A 306 -7.50 -19.80 25.78
C HIS A 306 -6.12 -19.26 25.42
N LEU A 307 -6.03 -17.95 25.15
CA LEU A 307 -4.79 -17.29 24.78
C LEU A 307 -3.79 -17.22 25.95
N MET A 308 -4.28 -16.98 27.15
CA MET A 308 -3.43 -16.91 28.36
C MET A 308 -2.83 -18.26 28.81
N ARG A 309 -3.22 -19.38 28.19
CA ARG A 309 -2.64 -20.71 28.51
C ARG A 309 -1.19 -20.86 28.04
N ASP A 310 -0.82 -20.15 26.98
CA ASP A 310 0.55 -20.10 26.45
C ASP A 310 1.10 -18.70 26.66
N LYS A 311 2.13 -18.57 27.48
CA LYS A 311 2.74 -17.27 27.81
C LYS A 311 3.29 -16.54 26.58
N GLY A 312 3.79 -17.27 25.59
CA GLY A 312 4.27 -16.67 24.35
C GLY A 312 3.14 -16.10 23.50
N ALA A 313 2.05 -16.87 23.36
CA ALA A 313 0.86 -16.42 22.67
C ALA A 313 0.15 -15.27 23.40
N ALA A 314 0.13 -15.30 24.74
CA ALA A 314 -0.39 -14.23 25.58
C ALA A 314 0.37 -12.92 25.34
N LEU A 315 1.70 -12.95 25.44
CA LEU A 315 2.56 -11.77 25.23
C LEU A 315 2.41 -11.22 23.80
N ASP A 316 2.39 -12.08 22.77
CA ASP A 316 2.20 -11.64 21.39
C ASP A 316 0.81 -10.99 21.20
N THR A 317 -0.21 -11.54 21.87
CA THR A 317 -1.57 -11.03 21.78
C THR A 317 -1.71 -9.69 22.49
N LEU A 318 -1.29 -9.58 23.75
CA LEU A 318 -1.37 -8.35 24.52
C LEU A 318 -0.50 -7.25 23.92
N ALA A 319 0.71 -7.56 23.46
CA ALA A 319 1.52 -6.60 22.72
C ALA A 319 0.79 -6.01 21.51
N ARG A 320 0.00 -6.80 20.81
CA ARG A 320 -0.78 -6.33 19.64
C ARG A 320 -2.05 -5.61 20.02
N GLU A 321 -2.79 -6.13 20.98
CA GLU A 321 -4.14 -5.70 21.30
C GLU A 321 -4.16 -4.50 22.26
N GLU A 322 -3.28 -4.48 23.22
CA GLU A 322 -3.16 -3.44 24.24
C GLU A 322 -2.12 -2.38 23.84
N LEU A 323 -0.87 -2.79 23.63
CA LEU A 323 0.24 -1.88 23.35
C LEU A 323 0.26 -1.40 21.89
N GLY A 324 -0.43 -2.12 21.02
CA GLY A 324 -0.42 -1.84 19.59
C GLY A 324 0.95 -2.07 18.93
N ILE A 325 1.81 -2.85 19.56
CA ILE A 325 3.14 -3.20 19.09
C ILE A 325 3.08 -4.51 18.30
N ASN A 326 3.79 -4.57 17.19
CA ASN A 326 4.04 -5.83 16.50
C ASN A 326 5.35 -6.43 17.03
N PRO A 327 5.33 -7.56 17.78
CA PRO A 327 6.54 -8.16 18.33
C PRO A 327 7.57 -8.58 17.26
N GLU A 328 7.10 -8.91 16.05
CA GLU A 328 7.96 -9.28 14.92
C GLU A 328 8.66 -8.07 14.29
N ASP A 329 8.12 -6.86 14.48
CA ASP A 329 8.62 -5.63 13.89
C ASP A 329 8.80 -4.54 14.96
N LEU A 330 9.81 -4.72 15.77
CA LEU A 330 10.18 -3.79 16.87
C LEU A 330 10.83 -2.50 16.35
N GLY A 331 10.31 -1.93 15.27
CA GLY A 331 10.72 -0.61 14.78
C GLY A 331 11.87 -0.61 13.75
N GLY A 332 12.24 -1.78 13.18
CA GLY A 332 13.25 -1.85 12.12
C GLY A 332 14.70 -1.81 12.61
N ASN A 333 15.65 -1.71 11.66
CA ASN A 333 17.08 -1.62 11.95
C ASN A 333 17.54 -0.14 11.92
N PRO A 334 18.00 0.44 13.06
CA PRO A 334 18.44 1.82 13.12
C PRO A 334 19.55 2.17 12.12
N TRP A 335 20.48 1.26 11.89
CA TRP A 335 21.59 1.48 10.96
C TRP A 335 21.15 1.46 9.51
N SER A 336 20.24 0.56 9.15
CA SER A 336 19.64 0.55 7.80
C SER A 336 18.89 1.85 7.50
N ALA A 337 18.07 2.31 8.44
CA ALA A 337 17.32 3.56 8.32
C ALA A 337 18.27 4.76 8.18
N ALA A 338 19.31 4.85 9.03
CA ALA A 338 20.29 5.93 8.99
C ALA A 338 21.07 5.97 7.67
N ILE A 339 21.58 4.83 7.22
CA ILE A 339 22.36 4.75 5.95
C ILE A 339 21.47 5.09 4.76
N THR A 340 20.24 4.58 4.73
CA THR A 340 19.28 4.87 3.67
C THR A 340 18.96 6.37 3.62
N SER A 341 18.69 6.98 4.76
CA SER A 341 18.42 8.42 4.87
C SER A 341 19.62 9.27 4.47
N PHE A 342 20.84 8.89 4.91
CA PHE A 342 22.08 9.58 4.51
C PHE A 342 22.26 9.57 3.00
N VAL A 343 22.21 8.38 2.39
CA VAL A 343 22.49 8.20 0.94
C VAL A 343 21.45 8.94 0.10
N LEU A 344 20.19 8.82 0.46
CA LEU A 344 19.12 9.43 -0.33
C LEU A 344 19.03 10.93 -0.15
N PHE A 345 19.30 11.45 1.05
CA PHE A 345 19.48 12.89 1.25
C PHE A 345 20.65 13.41 0.40
N ALA A 346 21.81 12.76 0.46
CA ALA A 346 22.98 13.15 -0.31
C ALA A 346 22.72 13.15 -1.82
N ILE A 347 22.05 12.11 -2.34
CA ILE A 347 21.64 12.05 -3.75
C ILE A 347 20.71 13.21 -4.08
N GLY A 348 19.67 13.46 -3.29
CA GLY A 348 18.75 14.59 -3.52
C GLY A 348 19.46 15.94 -3.52
N ALA A 349 20.30 16.17 -2.49
CA ALA A 349 21.05 17.40 -2.31
C ALA A 349 22.09 17.66 -3.40
N LEU A 350 22.55 16.63 -4.11
CA LEU A 350 23.55 16.75 -5.16
C LEU A 350 22.98 17.44 -6.42
N PHE A 351 21.71 17.19 -6.77
CA PHE A 351 21.13 17.72 -8.02
C PHE A 351 21.26 19.25 -8.18
N PRO A 352 20.92 20.09 -7.21
CA PRO A 352 21.04 21.53 -7.36
C PRO A 352 22.48 22.02 -7.30
N VAL A 353 23.45 21.24 -6.76
CA VAL A 353 24.88 21.62 -6.68
C VAL A 353 25.61 21.36 -7.99
N LEU A 354 25.30 20.23 -8.66
CA LEU A 354 26.03 19.75 -9.82
C LEU A 354 26.30 20.79 -10.91
N PRO A 355 25.35 21.64 -11.33
CA PRO A 355 25.59 22.62 -12.39
C PRO A 355 26.73 23.59 -12.09
N PHE A 356 26.92 23.94 -10.82
CA PHE A 356 27.96 24.91 -10.40
C PHE A 356 29.38 24.34 -10.48
N VAL A 357 29.54 23.02 -10.70
CA VAL A 357 30.86 22.40 -10.92
C VAL A 357 31.42 22.78 -12.30
N TRP A 358 30.55 22.90 -13.31
CA TRP A 358 30.97 23.11 -14.72
C TRP A 358 30.53 24.47 -15.27
N LEU A 359 29.50 25.07 -14.70
CA LEU A 359 28.91 26.31 -15.15
C LEU A 359 29.10 27.40 -14.12
N GLN A 360 29.04 28.67 -14.54
CA GLN A 360 29.16 29.83 -13.68
C GLN A 360 28.05 30.86 -13.97
N GLY A 361 27.78 31.71 -13.01
CA GLY A 361 26.84 32.82 -13.16
C GLY A 361 25.40 32.41 -13.46
N PRO A 362 24.63 33.22 -14.21
CA PRO A 362 23.21 32.95 -14.45
C PRO A 362 22.90 31.62 -15.14
N ALA A 363 23.84 31.11 -15.96
CA ALA A 363 23.67 29.81 -16.63
C ALA A 363 23.68 28.67 -15.62
N ALA A 364 24.56 28.68 -14.62
CA ALA A 364 24.59 27.68 -13.56
C ALA A 364 23.29 27.69 -12.75
N ILE A 365 22.78 28.87 -12.40
CA ILE A 365 21.50 29.03 -11.68
C ILE A 365 20.34 28.46 -12.49
N ALA A 366 20.24 28.81 -13.77
CA ALA A 366 19.16 28.34 -14.64
C ALA A 366 19.17 26.80 -14.78
N VAL A 367 20.34 26.18 -15.00
CA VAL A 367 20.46 24.72 -15.12
C VAL A 367 20.19 24.04 -13.78
N SER A 368 20.59 24.64 -12.64
CA SER A 368 20.28 24.14 -11.31
C SER A 368 18.78 24.12 -11.05
N VAL A 369 18.05 25.19 -11.40
CA VAL A 369 16.59 25.25 -11.28
C VAL A 369 15.91 24.17 -12.14
N VAL A 370 16.34 24.00 -13.39
CA VAL A 370 15.77 22.98 -14.30
C VAL A 370 16.03 21.57 -13.76
N LEU A 371 17.25 21.29 -13.32
CA LEU A 371 17.62 19.98 -12.81
C LEU A 371 16.90 19.65 -11.50
N ALA A 372 16.80 20.63 -10.58
CA ALA A 372 16.03 20.47 -9.36
C ALA A 372 14.54 20.29 -9.64
N ALA A 373 13.95 21.04 -10.56
CA ALA A 373 12.54 20.87 -10.95
C ALA A 373 12.28 19.49 -11.56
N PHE A 374 13.20 18.97 -12.39
CA PHE A 374 13.11 17.62 -12.91
C PHE A 374 13.18 16.55 -11.81
N ALA A 375 14.10 16.69 -10.85
CA ALA A 375 14.21 15.78 -9.72
C ALA A 375 12.97 15.84 -8.82
N LEU A 376 12.43 17.03 -8.52
CA LEU A 376 11.17 17.23 -7.81
C LEU A 376 9.98 16.57 -8.53
N PHE A 377 9.95 16.70 -9.86
CA PHE A 377 8.93 16.05 -10.67
C PHE A 377 9.01 14.52 -10.55
N ALA A 378 10.22 13.96 -10.64
CA ALA A 378 10.44 12.51 -10.50
C ALA A 378 10.05 12.01 -9.09
N ILE A 379 10.43 12.72 -8.03
CA ILE A 379 10.03 12.42 -6.64
C ILE A 379 8.51 12.50 -6.50
N GLY A 380 7.87 13.49 -7.11
CA GLY A 380 6.42 13.64 -7.10
C GLY A 380 5.68 12.47 -7.77
N ILE A 381 6.22 11.93 -8.87
CA ILE A 381 5.69 10.70 -9.50
C ILE A 381 5.84 9.52 -8.53
N VAL A 382 7.03 9.33 -7.95
CA VAL A 382 7.27 8.25 -6.98
C VAL A 382 6.32 8.36 -5.80
N THR A 383 6.15 9.57 -5.25
CA THR A 383 5.21 9.82 -4.14
C THR A 383 3.76 9.47 -4.50
N SER A 384 3.36 9.63 -5.76
CA SER A 384 2.01 9.30 -6.21
C SER A 384 1.70 7.81 -6.13
N LEU A 385 2.73 6.96 -6.21
CA LEU A 385 2.57 5.50 -6.10
C LEU A 385 2.07 5.11 -4.69
N PHE A 386 2.44 5.88 -3.66
CA PHE A 386 2.04 5.63 -2.27
C PHE A 386 0.73 6.31 -1.89
N ASN A 387 0.43 7.48 -2.47
CA ASN A 387 -0.72 8.27 -2.07
C ASN A 387 -1.98 7.98 -2.89
N GLY A 388 -1.91 7.07 -3.88
CA GLY A 388 -3.04 6.73 -4.76
C GLY A 388 -3.56 7.90 -5.63
N ARG A 389 -2.89 9.07 -5.57
CA ARG A 389 -3.29 10.25 -6.34
C ARG A 389 -2.71 10.25 -7.76
N SER A 390 -3.27 11.09 -8.63
CA SER A 390 -2.75 11.28 -9.98
C SER A 390 -1.26 11.63 -9.95
N PRO A 391 -0.39 10.91 -10.72
CA PRO A 391 1.04 11.18 -10.80
C PRO A 391 1.35 12.61 -11.23
N TRP A 392 0.61 13.13 -12.20
CA TRP A 392 0.77 14.47 -12.73
C TRP A 392 0.47 15.56 -11.69
N PHE A 393 -0.59 15.38 -10.91
CA PHE A 393 -0.94 16.31 -9.83
C PHE A 393 0.12 16.29 -8.71
N SER A 394 0.59 15.12 -8.31
CA SER A 394 1.62 14.98 -7.27
C SER A 394 2.95 15.59 -7.73
N ALA A 395 3.36 15.34 -8.98
CA ALA A 395 4.55 15.90 -9.56
C ALA A 395 4.47 17.43 -9.69
N ALA A 396 3.37 17.96 -10.26
CA ALA A 396 3.18 19.40 -10.38
C ALA A 396 3.18 20.10 -9.03
N ARG A 397 2.49 19.55 -8.03
CA ARG A 397 2.49 20.09 -6.66
C ARG A 397 3.89 20.15 -6.08
N GLN A 398 4.70 19.11 -6.25
CA GLN A 398 6.06 19.02 -5.71
C GLN A 398 6.96 20.08 -6.34
N VAL A 399 6.90 20.23 -7.67
CA VAL A 399 7.66 21.24 -8.42
C VAL A 399 7.25 22.66 -7.98
N VAL A 400 5.94 22.93 -7.92
CA VAL A 400 5.44 24.28 -7.56
C VAL A 400 5.91 24.66 -6.14
N ILE A 401 5.75 23.75 -5.16
CA ILE A 401 6.15 24.04 -3.77
C ILE A 401 7.66 24.22 -3.67
N GLY A 402 8.46 23.33 -4.28
CA GLY A 402 9.92 23.42 -4.23
C GLY A 402 10.48 24.66 -4.93
N CYS A 403 9.96 24.99 -6.12
CA CYS A 403 10.35 26.21 -6.82
C CYS A 403 9.91 27.50 -6.08
N ALA A 404 8.73 27.51 -5.45
CA ALA A 404 8.29 28.64 -4.64
C ALA A 404 9.19 28.84 -3.41
N ALA A 405 9.57 27.78 -2.70
CA ALA A 405 10.51 27.84 -1.60
C ALA A 405 11.88 28.40 -2.04
N ALA A 406 12.40 27.89 -3.17
CA ALA A 406 13.67 28.39 -3.74
C ALA A 406 13.59 29.86 -4.19
N ALA A 407 12.46 30.30 -4.75
CA ALA A 407 12.25 31.70 -5.12
C ALA A 407 12.25 32.64 -3.87
N VAL A 408 11.61 32.20 -2.78
CA VAL A 408 11.61 32.94 -1.50
C VAL A 408 13.02 33.05 -0.96
N THR A 409 13.79 31.97 -0.95
CA THR A 409 15.18 32.00 -0.43
C THR A 409 16.11 32.84 -1.34
N TYR A 410 15.94 32.77 -2.66
CA TYR A 410 16.66 33.60 -3.61
C TYR A 410 16.35 35.09 -3.37
N GLY A 411 15.08 35.43 -3.23
CA GLY A 411 14.66 36.81 -2.91
C GLY A 411 15.21 37.32 -1.57
N ALA A 412 15.20 36.46 -0.54
CA ALA A 412 15.81 36.77 0.75
C ALA A 412 17.33 37.00 0.63
N GLY A 413 18.03 36.13 -0.13
CA GLY A 413 19.44 36.28 -0.42
C GLY A 413 19.76 37.60 -1.14
N ALA A 414 18.99 37.96 -2.16
CA ALA A 414 19.14 39.20 -2.90
C ALA A 414 18.94 40.44 -2.00
N ALA A 415 17.93 40.40 -1.12
CA ALA A 415 17.69 41.49 -0.17
C ALA A 415 18.83 41.68 0.87
N LEU A 416 19.38 40.54 1.35
CA LEU A 416 20.52 40.60 2.30
C LEU A 416 21.84 40.93 1.59
N GLY A 417 22.08 40.46 0.37
CA GLY A 417 23.27 40.76 -0.41
C GLY A 417 23.42 42.24 -0.71
N VAL A 418 22.34 42.95 -1.03
CA VAL A 418 22.33 44.38 -1.26
C VAL A 418 22.64 45.19 0.03
N SER A 419 22.32 44.64 1.21
CA SER A 419 22.56 45.33 2.49
C SER A 419 23.98 45.14 3.04
N VAL A 420 24.75 44.22 2.50
CA VAL A 420 26.12 43.87 2.95
C VAL A 420 27.21 44.39 1.97
N SER A 421 26.83 44.71 0.73
CA SER A 421 27.68 45.33 -0.26
C SER A 421 27.71 46.85 -0.12
#